data_13e6473ff51b56033527e548a2e03f0e
#
_entry.id   13e6473ff51b56033527e548a2e03f0e
#
_cell.length_a   1.000
_cell.length_b   1.000
_cell.length_c   1.000
_cell.angle_alpha   90.00
_cell.angle_beta   90.00
_cell.angle_gamma   90.00
#
_symmetry.space_group_name_H-M   'P 1'
#
loop_
_entity.id
_entity.type
_entity.pdbx_description
1 polymer ?
#
loop_
_entity_poly.entity_id
_entity_poly.type
_entity_poly.pdbx_seq_one_letter_code
_entity_poly.pdbx_strand_id
1 'polypeptide(L)'
;GYCKASHREIHDLLTEHQDLLVIYKPFPILGPLSLEYARYGLAVSELGKFKEFHNEMFTHKGPIKEKDVESIIEKIGLDFSVVKIMINKTECRENIKESIFIAQSLGLQGTPAFVLEDEIINKFVTKEALEKKFMEIR
;
A
#
# COMPACT_ATOMS: atom_id res chain seq x y z
N GLY A 1 8.71 -1.15 10.67
CA GLY A 1 8.12 -2.44 10.92
C GLY A 1 8.12 -3.35 9.70
N TYR A 2 7.41 -4.45 9.78
CA TYR A 2 7.36 -5.49 8.73
C TYR A 2 6.81 -4.98 7.39
N CYS A 3 5.89 -4.00 7.37
CA CYS A 3 5.41 -3.41 6.12
C CYS A 3 6.53 -2.67 5.37
N LYS A 4 7.41 -1.96 6.08
CA LYS A 4 8.59 -1.32 5.46
C LYS A 4 9.57 -2.35 4.90
N ALA A 5 9.77 -3.45 5.61
CA ALA A 5 10.60 -4.55 5.12
C ALA A 5 9.98 -5.17 3.86
N SER A 6 8.68 -5.45 3.87
CA SER A 6 7.95 -5.97 2.71
C SER A 6 8.00 -5.03 1.50
N HIS A 7 7.96 -3.72 1.72
CA HIS A 7 8.08 -2.76 0.62
C HIS A 7 9.38 -2.95 -0.16
N ARG A 8 10.50 -3.15 0.54
CA ARG A 8 11.81 -3.41 -0.11
C ARG A 8 11.82 -4.73 -0.88
N GLU A 9 11.30 -5.80 -0.26
CA GLU A 9 11.22 -7.12 -0.89
C GLU A 9 10.39 -7.08 -2.19
N ILE A 10 9.22 -6.42 -2.16
CA ILE A 10 8.36 -6.26 -3.33
C ILE A 10 9.02 -5.37 -4.39
N HIS A 11 9.68 -4.29 -3.98
CA HIS A 11 10.39 -3.41 -4.92
C HIS A 11 11.45 -4.18 -5.70
N ASP A 12 12.27 -4.97 -5.00
CA ASP A 12 13.33 -5.77 -5.61
C ASP A 12 12.75 -6.85 -6.52
N LEU A 13 11.66 -7.51 -6.08
CA LEU A 13 10.95 -8.51 -6.88
C LEU A 13 10.43 -7.92 -8.19
N LEU A 14 9.80 -6.75 -8.16
CA LEU A 14 9.27 -6.07 -9.35
C LEU A 14 10.37 -5.57 -10.29
N THR A 15 11.57 -5.29 -9.77
CA THR A 15 12.72 -4.90 -10.58
C THR A 15 13.26 -6.08 -11.39
N GLU A 16 13.21 -7.28 -10.82
CA GLU A 16 13.70 -8.51 -11.45
C GLU A 16 12.65 -9.19 -12.34
N HIS A 17 11.35 -9.00 -12.04
CA HIS A 17 10.22 -9.64 -12.72
C HIS A 17 9.25 -8.60 -13.29
N GLN A 18 9.50 -8.13 -14.49
CA GLN A 18 8.68 -7.09 -15.16
C GLN A 18 7.30 -7.59 -15.61
N ASP A 19 7.11 -8.89 -15.65
CA ASP A 19 5.84 -9.56 -15.98
C ASP A 19 4.94 -9.77 -14.76
N LEU A 20 5.40 -9.39 -13.57
CA LEU A 20 4.64 -9.48 -12.32
C LEU A 20 3.82 -8.22 -12.10
N LEU A 21 2.55 -8.40 -11.80
CA LEU A 21 1.64 -7.33 -11.35
C LEU A 21 1.40 -7.43 -9.85
N VAL A 22 1.64 -6.34 -9.14
CA VAL A 22 1.30 -6.21 -7.72
C VAL A 22 0.15 -5.23 -7.55
N ILE A 23 -0.92 -5.67 -6.92
CA ILE A 23 -2.08 -4.84 -6.58
C ILE A 23 -2.06 -4.56 -5.08
N TYR A 24 -1.92 -3.29 -4.72
CA TYR A 24 -1.95 -2.85 -3.33
C TYR A 24 -3.39 -2.58 -2.90
N LYS A 25 -3.79 -3.21 -1.80
CA LYS A 25 -5.09 -2.98 -1.16
C LYS A 25 -4.88 -2.39 0.22
N PRO A 26 -5.48 -1.25 0.57
CA PRO A 26 -5.35 -0.68 1.90
C PRO A 26 -6.06 -1.52 2.95
N PHE A 27 -5.37 -1.78 4.06
CA PHE A 27 -5.96 -2.41 5.24
C PHE A 27 -5.55 -1.62 6.49
N PRO A 28 -6.19 -0.46 6.73
CA PRO A 28 -5.81 0.48 7.80
C PRO A 28 -6.31 0.02 9.16
N ILE A 29 -5.52 -0.78 9.85
CA ILE A 29 -5.85 -1.39 11.15
C ILE A 29 -5.09 -0.79 12.34
N LEU A 30 -4.22 0.20 12.11
CA LEU A 30 -3.37 0.80 13.14
C LEU A 30 -3.92 2.14 13.66
N GLY A 31 -5.24 2.31 13.66
CA GLY A 31 -5.91 3.48 14.18
C GLY A 31 -6.19 4.59 13.17
N PRO A 32 -6.62 5.78 13.64
CA PRO A 32 -7.09 6.87 12.77
C PRO A 32 -6.07 7.38 11.75
N LEU A 33 -4.79 7.45 12.12
CA LEU A 33 -3.72 7.88 11.21
C LEU A 33 -3.52 6.87 10.07
N SER A 34 -3.63 5.57 10.36
CA SER A 34 -3.56 4.51 9.35
C SER A 34 -4.67 4.67 8.32
N LEU A 35 -5.89 4.98 8.78
CA LEU A 35 -7.03 5.24 7.92
C LEU A 35 -6.83 6.49 7.06
N GLU A 36 -6.31 7.56 7.63
CA GLU A 36 -6.03 8.80 6.90
C GLU A 36 -4.97 8.58 5.82
N TYR A 37 -3.87 7.90 6.15
CA TYR A 37 -2.81 7.61 5.17
C TYR A 37 -3.29 6.69 4.04
N ALA A 38 -4.20 5.77 4.33
CA ALA A 38 -4.85 4.96 3.30
C ALA A 38 -5.68 5.83 2.34
N ARG A 39 -6.39 6.83 2.85
CA ARG A 39 -7.14 7.79 2.02
C ARG A 39 -6.22 8.60 1.12
N TYR A 40 -5.11 9.11 1.64
CA TYR A 40 -4.10 9.80 0.82
C TYR A 40 -3.55 8.89 -0.29
N GLY A 41 -3.23 7.65 0.05
CA GLY A 41 -2.76 6.67 -0.94
C GLY A 41 -3.75 6.45 -2.08
N LEU A 42 -5.04 6.33 -1.77
CA LEU A 42 -6.10 6.17 -2.78
C LEU A 42 -6.26 7.42 -3.65
N ALA A 43 -6.29 8.61 -3.05
CA ALA A 43 -6.41 9.87 -3.79
C ALA A 43 -5.22 10.08 -4.74
N VAL A 44 -4.02 9.82 -4.25
CA VAL A 44 -2.79 9.92 -5.05
C VAL A 44 -2.77 8.87 -6.17
N SER A 45 -3.33 7.68 -5.91
CA SER A 45 -3.48 6.62 -6.92
C SER A 45 -4.37 7.06 -8.10
N GLU A 46 -5.49 7.74 -7.82
CA GLU A 46 -6.34 8.31 -8.86
C GLU A 46 -5.61 9.32 -9.75
N LEU A 47 -4.60 10.01 -9.18
CA LEU A 47 -3.76 10.98 -9.90
C LEU A 47 -2.52 10.33 -10.57
N GLY A 48 -2.43 9.01 -10.57
CA GLY A 48 -1.35 8.26 -11.22
C GLY A 48 0.01 8.32 -10.52
N LYS A 49 0.05 8.67 -9.22
CA LYS A 49 1.28 8.87 -8.45
C LYS A 49 1.44 7.94 -7.23
N PHE A 50 0.70 6.83 -7.21
CA PHE A 50 0.74 5.90 -6.08
C PHE A 50 2.14 5.33 -5.82
N LYS A 51 2.84 4.91 -6.86
CA LYS A 51 4.18 4.30 -6.74
C LYS A 51 5.17 5.24 -6.06
N GLU A 52 5.21 6.48 -6.50
CA GLU A 52 6.08 7.51 -5.95
C GLU A 52 5.72 7.84 -4.50
N PHE A 53 4.43 8.02 -4.23
CA PHE A 53 3.91 8.28 -2.88
C PHE A 53 4.22 7.12 -1.93
N HIS A 54 3.92 5.89 -2.33
CA HIS A 54 4.15 4.69 -1.54
C HIS A 54 5.64 4.53 -1.20
N ASN A 55 6.52 4.75 -2.18
CA ASN A 55 7.96 4.70 -1.95
C ASN A 55 8.42 5.75 -0.93
N GLU A 56 8.00 7.02 -1.07
CA GLU A 56 8.36 8.09 -0.15
C GLU A 56 7.84 7.83 1.27
N MET A 57 6.61 7.34 1.41
CA MET A 57 6.01 6.99 2.70
C MET A 57 6.78 5.87 3.40
N PHE A 58 7.16 4.83 2.68
CA PHE A 58 7.83 3.65 3.25
C PHE A 58 9.35 3.81 3.43
N THR A 59 9.96 4.79 2.78
CA THR A 59 11.38 5.14 3.00
C THR A 59 11.58 6.29 3.97
N HIS A 60 10.50 6.92 4.42
CA HIS A 60 10.56 8.00 5.40
C HIS A 60 11.20 7.52 6.72
N LYS A 61 12.07 8.35 7.28
CA LYS A 61 12.73 8.08 8.56
C LYS A 61 11.92 8.64 9.72
N GLY A 62 11.62 7.78 10.69
CA GLY A 62 10.85 8.13 11.88
C GLY A 62 9.33 8.17 11.65
N PRO A 63 8.58 8.62 12.67
CA PRO A 63 7.12 8.75 12.59
C PRO A 63 6.70 9.78 11.54
N ILE A 64 5.69 9.42 10.75
CA ILE A 64 5.12 10.32 9.73
C ILE A 64 4.05 11.19 10.39
N LYS A 65 4.11 12.50 10.12
CA LYS A 65 3.14 13.51 10.54
C LYS A 65 2.43 14.08 9.30
N GLU A 66 1.32 14.79 9.48
CA GLU A 66 0.57 15.39 8.38
C GLU A 66 1.46 16.28 7.49
N LYS A 67 2.33 17.10 8.09
CA LYS A 67 3.27 17.94 7.33
C LYS A 67 4.26 17.14 6.48
N ASP A 68 4.60 15.92 6.90
CA ASP A 68 5.48 15.05 6.12
C ASP A 68 4.72 14.51 4.91
N VAL A 69 3.44 14.17 5.07
CA VAL A 69 2.54 13.76 3.98
C VAL A 69 2.38 14.91 2.97
N GLU A 70 2.15 16.14 3.43
CA GLU A 70 2.09 17.33 2.59
C GLU A 70 3.37 17.50 1.77
N SER A 71 4.53 17.47 2.43
CA SER A 71 5.83 17.57 1.77
C SER A 71 6.06 16.47 0.73
N ILE A 72 5.65 15.24 1.04
CA ILE A 72 5.76 14.10 0.12
C ILE A 72 4.87 14.32 -1.11
N ILE A 73 3.62 14.73 -0.91
CA ILE A 73 2.67 14.97 -2.00
C ILE A 73 3.17 16.06 -2.95
N GLU A 74 3.69 17.16 -2.40
CA GLU A 74 4.28 18.24 -3.20
C GLU A 74 5.56 17.81 -3.91
N LYS A 75 6.41 17.04 -3.25
CA LYS A 75 7.64 16.49 -3.82
C LYS A 75 7.40 15.62 -5.05
N ILE A 76 6.32 14.85 -5.05
CA ILE A 76 5.95 14.00 -6.19
C ILE A 76 5.18 14.74 -7.29
N GLY A 77 5.02 16.06 -7.15
CA GLY A 77 4.46 16.94 -8.19
C GLY A 77 2.94 17.13 -8.12
N LEU A 78 2.31 16.87 -6.97
CA LEU A 78 0.88 17.07 -6.76
C LEU A 78 0.61 18.27 -5.86
N ASP A 79 -0.58 18.88 -6.05
CA ASP A 79 -1.09 19.95 -5.19
C ASP A 79 -1.76 19.31 -3.95
N PHE A 80 -1.21 19.55 -2.77
CA PHE A 80 -1.71 19.01 -1.51
C PHE A 80 -3.16 19.41 -1.24
N SER A 81 -3.56 20.64 -1.56
CA SER A 81 -4.93 21.12 -1.34
C SER A 81 -5.95 20.34 -2.18
N VAL A 82 -5.59 19.97 -3.40
CA VAL A 82 -6.42 19.12 -4.27
C VAL A 82 -6.56 17.72 -3.69
N VAL A 83 -5.46 17.12 -3.28
CA VAL A 83 -5.45 15.78 -2.68
C VAL A 83 -6.26 15.77 -1.37
N LYS A 84 -6.15 16.82 -0.56
CA LYS A 84 -6.90 16.97 0.70
C LYS A 84 -8.42 17.03 0.49
N ILE A 85 -8.89 17.59 -0.60
CA ILE A 85 -10.30 17.54 -0.99
C ILE A 85 -10.69 16.11 -1.40
N MET A 86 -9.85 15.45 -2.17
CA MET A 86 -10.13 14.11 -2.70
C MET A 86 -10.27 13.05 -1.60
N ILE A 87 -9.50 13.12 -0.51
CA ILE A 87 -9.58 12.14 0.58
C ILE A 87 -10.94 12.12 1.29
N ASN A 88 -11.74 13.18 1.13
CA ASN A 88 -13.07 13.29 1.74
C ASN A 88 -14.20 12.83 0.81
N LYS A 89 -13.90 12.42 -0.42
CA LYS A 89 -14.91 11.92 -1.36
C LYS A 89 -15.47 10.57 -0.92
N THR A 90 -16.73 10.34 -1.29
CA THR A 90 -17.44 9.09 -1.00
C THR A 90 -16.73 7.87 -1.59
N GLU A 91 -16.20 7.99 -2.81
CA GLU A 91 -15.48 6.91 -3.51
C GLU A 91 -14.26 6.43 -2.71
N CYS A 92 -13.54 7.34 -2.07
CA CYS A 92 -12.40 7.00 -1.24
C CYS A 92 -12.83 6.16 -0.03
N ARG A 93 -13.91 6.56 0.64
CA ARG A 93 -14.45 5.81 1.80
C ARG A 93 -14.98 4.44 1.40
N GLU A 94 -15.71 4.35 0.30
CA GLU A 94 -16.25 3.09 -0.21
C GLU A 94 -15.14 2.12 -0.61
N ASN A 95 -14.07 2.61 -1.23
CA ASN A 95 -12.91 1.80 -1.61
C ASN A 95 -12.21 1.19 -0.37
N ILE A 96 -12.07 1.97 0.69
CA ILE A 96 -11.48 1.47 1.95
C ILE A 96 -12.38 0.42 2.60
N LYS A 97 -13.70 0.66 2.66
CA LYS A 97 -14.67 -0.32 3.19
C LYS A 97 -14.62 -1.63 2.43
N GLU A 98 -14.57 -1.59 1.10
CA GLU A 98 -14.43 -2.77 0.26
C GLU A 98 -13.13 -3.52 0.56
N SER A 99 -12.03 -2.83 0.66
CA SER A 99 -10.72 -3.45 0.97
C SER A 99 -10.72 -4.11 2.35
N ILE A 100 -11.32 -3.47 3.35
CA ILE A 100 -11.48 -4.04 4.71
C ILE A 100 -12.37 -5.28 4.66
N PHE A 101 -13.50 -5.21 3.95
CA PHE A 101 -14.41 -6.33 3.79
C PHE A 101 -13.73 -7.54 3.15
N ILE A 102 -12.95 -7.33 2.08
CA ILE A 102 -12.17 -8.39 1.42
C ILE A 102 -11.17 -9.00 2.40
N ALA A 103 -10.41 -8.17 3.11
CA ALA A 103 -9.42 -8.65 4.08
C ALA A 103 -10.05 -9.49 5.18
N GLN A 104 -11.17 -9.04 5.73
CA GLN A 104 -11.91 -9.78 6.76
C GLN A 104 -12.50 -11.09 6.22
N SER A 105 -13.05 -11.08 5.01
CA SER A 105 -13.57 -12.26 4.33
C SER A 105 -12.50 -13.33 4.08
N LEU A 106 -11.26 -12.91 3.88
CA LEU A 106 -10.10 -13.79 3.72
C LEU A 106 -9.47 -14.20 5.07
N GLY A 107 -10.02 -13.75 6.19
CA GLY A 107 -9.48 -14.05 7.52
C GLY A 107 -8.16 -13.35 7.84
N LEU A 108 -7.82 -12.26 7.15
CA LEU A 108 -6.61 -11.49 7.41
C LEU A 108 -6.74 -10.73 8.73
N GLN A 109 -5.72 -10.83 9.58
CA GLN A 109 -5.70 -10.20 10.90
C GLN A 109 -4.64 -9.10 11.04
N GLY A 110 -3.80 -8.93 10.05
CA GLY A 110 -2.71 -7.97 10.11
C GLY A 110 -2.07 -7.71 8.75
N THR A 111 -1.05 -6.86 8.76
CA THR A 111 -0.23 -6.50 7.61
C THR A 111 1.25 -6.69 7.92
N PRO A 112 2.08 -7.07 6.96
CA PRO A 112 1.75 -7.37 5.58
C PRO A 112 0.98 -8.68 5.41
N ALA A 113 0.17 -8.76 4.36
CA ALA A 113 -0.47 -9.99 3.92
C ALA A 113 -0.44 -10.05 2.40
N PHE A 114 -0.33 -11.24 1.85
CA PHE A 114 -0.24 -11.46 0.40
C PHE A 114 -1.27 -12.49 -0.03
N VAL A 115 -1.84 -12.27 -1.19
CA VAL A 115 -2.73 -13.21 -1.87
C VAL A 115 -2.12 -13.51 -3.24
N LEU A 116 -1.78 -14.76 -3.49
CA LEU A 116 -1.25 -15.26 -4.76
C LEU A 116 -2.21 -16.34 -5.26
N GLU A 117 -3.04 -16.00 -6.25
CA GLU A 117 -4.16 -16.84 -6.69
C GLU A 117 -5.04 -17.27 -5.51
N ASP A 118 -5.01 -18.53 -5.12
CA ASP A 118 -5.78 -19.11 -4.01
C ASP A 118 -4.96 -19.27 -2.71
N GLU A 119 -3.69 -18.89 -2.72
CA GLU A 119 -2.84 -18.97 -1.53
C GLU A 119 -2.81 -17.63 -0.77
N ILE A 120 -3.03 -17.71 0.54
CA ILE A 120 -2.98 -16.57 1.46
C ILE A 120 -1.77 -16.69 2.37
N ILE A 121 -0.94 -15.64 2.40
CA ILE A 121 0.22 -15.55 3.28
C ILE A 121 0.02 -14.35 4.21
N ASN A 122 -0.33 -14.60 5.46
CA ASN A 122 -0.64 -13.56 6.46
C ASN A 122 0.56 -13.27 7.35
N LYS A 123 1.71 -13.02 6.74
CA LYS A 123 2.98 -12.70 7.43
C LYS A 123 3.97 -12.05 6.47
N PHE A 124 5.02 -11.48 7.04
CA PHE A 124 6.18 -11.07 6.26
C PHE A 124 6.83 -12.29 5.56
N VAL A 125 7.22 -12.10 4.32
CA VAL A 125 8.00 -13.07 3.54
C VAL A 125 9.11 -12.34 2.77
N THR A 126 10.21 -13.03 2.52
CA THR A 126 11.33 -12.50 1.74
C THR A 126 11.02 -12.53 0.26
N LYS A 127 11.79 -11.75 -0.51
CA LYS A 127 11.73 -11.76 -1.98
C LYS A 127 11.87 -13.18 -2.53
N GLU A 128 12.86 -13.93 -2.07
CA GLU A 128 13.13 -15.29 -2.52
C GLU A 128 11.95 -16.24 -2.26
N ALA A 129 11.28 -16.09 -1.11
CA ALA A 129 10.11 -16.90 -0.78
C ALA A 129 8.91 -16.56 -1.68
N LEU A 130 8.68 -15.27 -1.96
CA LEU A 130 7.65 -14.82 -2.90
C LEU A 130 7.95 -15.27 -4.32
N GLU A 131 9.19 -15.13 -4.76
CA GLU A 131 9.66 -15.57 -6.07
C GLU A 131 9.42 -17.05 -6.29
N LYS A 132 9.79 -17.88 -5.32
CA LYS A 132 9.55 -19.32 -5.37
C LYS A 132 8.06 -19.64 -5.55
N LYS A 133 7.18 -19.00 -4.77
CA LYS A 133 5.73 -19.19 -4.89
C LYS A 133 5.19 -18.72 -6.24
N PHE A 134 5.64 -17.57 -6.71
CA PHE A 134 5.28 -17.06 -8.02
C PHE A 134 5.68 -18.00 -9.15
N MET A 135 6.86 -18.61 -9.09
CA MET A 135 7.33 -19.58 -10.07
C MET A 135 6.56 -20.90 -10.01
N GLU A 136 6.08 -21.32 -8.84
CA GLU A 136 5.24 -22.52 -8.68
C GLU A 136 3.85 -22.38 -9.32
N ILE A 137 3.32 -21.14 -9.39
CA ILE A 137 2.01 -20.82 -9.99
C ILE A 137 2.08 -20.80 -11.52
N ARG A 138 3.22 -20.52 -12.11
CA ARG A 138 3.42 -20.48 -13.57
C ARG A 138 3.28 -21.89 -14.25
#